data_4e2b5ba1b688a8f33710d7a2b7d8afec
#
_entry.id   4e2b5ba1b688a8f33710d7a2b7d8afec
#
_cell.length_a   1.000
_cell.length_b   1.000
_cell.length_c   1.000
_cell.angle_alpha   90.00
_cell.angle_beta   90.00
_cell.angle_gamma   90.00
#
_symmetry.space_group_name_H-M   'P 1'
#
loop_
_entity.id
_entity.type
_entity.pdbx_description
1 polymer ?
#
loop_
_entity_poly.entity_id
_entity_poly.type
_entity_poly.pdbx_seq_one_letter_code
_entity_poly.pdbx_strand_id
1 'polypeptide(L)'
;ALALEATKGFRLSTVLYTPPSLTDAADGTRGLLSLPSSTGGANWEGSTIDPETGILYVPSRTQLQMLTLAKNPDSDIALSQGFGVRVPRIQGLEIVKPPYGRITAIDMNSGEHLWMIANAATPERIANHPLLEGIDIPDTGVPTRSGTLLTKTLLFVSEGNGTADARPMMRAINKQTGALIAEIQLPANQIGLPFTYEHAGKQYLALFVGGSGSPAELVAYALP
;
A
#
# COMPACT_ATOMS: atom_id res chain seq x y z
N ALA A 1 2.17 -22.53 11.82
CA ALA A 1 1.04 -23.47 11.91
C ALA A 1 -0.29 -22.75 11.63
N LEU A 2 -0.68 -21.74 12.42
CA LEU A 2 -1.97 -21.05 12.29
C LEU A 2 -2.23 -20.43 10.91
N ALA A 3 -1.21 -19.82 10.28
CA ALA A 3 -1.34 -19.24 8.94
C ALA A 3 -1.65 -20.31 7.89
N LEU A 4 -0.98 -21.45 7.95
CA LEU A 4 -1.24 -22.58 7.05
C LEU A 4 -2.65 -23.15 7.27
N GLU A 5 -3.10 -23.23 8.51
CA GLU A 5 -4.46 -23.67 8.81
C GLU A 5 -5.50 -22.70 8.24
N ALA A 6 -5.27 -21.40 8.39
CA ALA A 6 -6.16 -20.36 7.88
C ALA A 6 -6.25 -20.32 6.34
N THR A 7 -5.25 -20.89 5.64
CA THR A 7 -5.23 -20.99 4.17
C THR A 7 -5.84 -22.25 3.60
N LYS A 8 -6.22 -23.22 4.47
CA LYS A 8 -6.92 -24.43 4.00
C LYS A 8 -8.23 -24.08 3.31
N GLY A 9 -8.52 -24.74 2.20
CA GLY A 9 -9.70 -24.49 1.40
C GLY A 9 -9.55 -23.32 0.40
N PHE A 10 -8.33 -22.79 0.22
CA PHE A 10 -8.02 -21.83 -0.81
C PHE A 10 -6.88 -22.34 -1.71
N ARG A 11 -6.93 -21.99 -2.99
CA ARG A 11 -5.76 -22.13 -3.86
C ARG A 11 -4.73 -21.07 -3.47
N LEU A 12 -3.45 -21.43 -3.55
CA LEU A 12 -2.36 -20.49 -3.31
C LEU A 12 -1.63 -20.23 -4.64
N SER A 13 -1.21 -18.98 -4.88
CA SER A 13 -0.47 -18.57 -6.08
C SER A 13 1.00 -19.05 -6.03
N THR A 14 1.23 -20.32 -5.73
CA THR A 14 2.57 -20.92 -5.66
C THR A 14 3.09 -21.39 -7.02
N VAL A 15 2.18 -21.54 -7.99
CA VAL A 15 2.49 -21.88 -9.38
C VAL A 15 2.05 -20.72 -10.27
N LEU A 16 2.87 -20.41 -11.26
CA LEU A 16 2.57 -19.35 -12.23
C LEU A 16 1.25 -19.66 -12.95
N TYR A 17 0.39 -18.63 -13.10
CA TYR A 17 -0.93 -18.75 -13.72
C TYR A 17 -1.93 -19.69 -13.00
N THR A 18 -1.77 -19.93 -11.70
CA THR A 18 -2.79 -20.63 -10.91
C THR A 18 -4.13 -19.90 -11.06
N PRO A 19 -5.18 -20.51 -11.63
CA PRO A 19 -6.46 -19.86 -11.81
C PRO A 19 -7.24 -19.76 -10.49
N PRO A 20 -8.04 -18.72 -10.28
CA PRO A 20 -8.99 -18.68 -9.17
C PRO A 20 -10.04 -19.80 -9.34
N SER A 21 -10.55 -20.31 -8.22
CA SER A 21 -11.66 -21.25 -8.23
C SER A 21 -13.01 -20.53 -8.15
N LEU A 22 -14.07 -21.26 -8.48
CA LEU A 22 -15.43 -20.86 -8.12
C LEU A 22 -15.57 -20.80 -6.59
N THR A 23 -16.51 -20.01 -6.12
CA THR A 23 -16.86 -19.95 -4.69
C THR A 23 -17.46 -21.27 -4.18
N ASP A 24 -17.99 -22.08 -5.10
CA ASP A 24 -18.60 -23.40 -4.90
C ASP A 24 -17.89 -24.50 -5.70
N ALA A 25 -16.58 -24.43 -5.86
CA ALA A 25 -15.83 -25.39 -6.64
C ALA A 25 -15.95 -26.81 -6.08
N ALA A 26 -16.09 -27.81 -6.98
CA ALA A 26 -16.24 -29.22 -6.60
C ALA A 26 -15.05 -29.82 -5.85
N ASP A 27 -13.85 -29.23 -6.01
CA ASP A 27 -12.64 -29.60 -5.28
C ASP A 27 -12.59 -29.05 -3.84
N GLY A 28 -13.64 -28.36 -3.39
CA GLY A 28 -13.76 -27.76 -2.07
C GLY A 28 -12.98 -26.46 -1.89
N THR A 29 -12.29 -25.96 -2.93
CA THR A 29 -11.62 -24.67 -2.86
C THR A 29 -12.62 -23.53 -3.07
N ARG A 30 -12.38 -22.36 -2.42
CA ARG A 30 -13.29 -21.20 -2.43
C ARG A 30 -12.63 -19.95 -2.95
N GLY A 31 -11.68 -20.07 -3.85
CA GLY A 31 -10.93 -18.96 -4.44
C GLY A 31 -9.42 -19.15 -4.37
N LEU A 32 -8.70 -18.15 -4.83
CA LEU A 32 -7.25 -18.06 -4.84
C LEU A 32 -6.79 -16.93 -3.92
N LEU A 33 -5.90 -17.24 -2.97
CA LEU A 33 -5.13 -16.25 -2.23
C LEU A 33 -3.94 -15.81 -3.09
N SER A 34 -3.98 -14.56 -3.54
CA SER A 34 -2.95 -13.95 -4.39
C SER A 34 -2.09 -12.97 -3.62
N LEU A 35 -0.78 -13.07 -3.81
CA LEU A 35 0.22 -12.11 -3.37
C LEU A 35 1.25 -11.95 -4.50
N PRO A 36 1.45 -10.74 -5.03
CA PRO A 36 0.74 -9.49 -4.67
C PRO A 36 -0.74 -9.53 -5.07
N SER A 37 -1.50 -8.52 -4.63
CA SER A 37 -2.90 -8.35 -5.05
C SER A 37 -2.99 -8.09 -6.56
N SER A 38 -4.20 -8.14 -7.15
CA SER A 38 -4.42 -7.84 -8.57
C SER A 38 -3.97 -6.43 -8.98
N THR A 39 -3.80 -5.55 -8.01
CA THR A 39 -3.28 -4.19 -8.21
C THR A 39 -1.77 -4.07 -7.98
N GLY A 40 -1.07 -5.22 -7.83
CA GLY A 40 0.38 -5.26 -7.67
C GLY A 40 0.91 -4.85 -6.30
N GLY A 41 2.22 -4.88 -6.15
CA GLY A 41 2.97 -4.36 -5.00
C GLY A 41 3.35 -2.90 -5.21
N ALA A 42 4.21 -2.60 -6.19
CA ALA A 42 4.40 -1.27 -6.78
C ALA A 42 3.47 -1.15 -7.98
N ASN A 43 2.95 0.05 -8.25
CA ASN A 43 1.96 0.24 -9.31
C ASN A 43 2.16 1.60 -10.01
N TRP A 44 1.20 2.00 -10.83
CA TRP A 44 1.22 3.17 -11.69
C TRP A 44 1.26 4.53 -10.96
N GLU A 45 1.02 4.58 -9.66
CA GLU A 45 1.34 5.74 -8.83
C GLU A 45 2.82 6.12 -8.94
N GLY A 46 3.60 5.17 -9.44
CA GLY A 46 4.97 5.39 -9.84
C GLY A 46 5.97 5.43 -8.69
N SER A 47 7.19 5.64 -9.09
CA SER A 47 8.34 5.86 -8.23
C SER A 47 9.01 7.16 -8.67
N THR A 48 9.87 7.70 -7.84
CA THR A 48 10.68 8.87 -8.16
C THR A 48 12.16 8.49 -8.22
N ILE A 49 12.87 9.04 -9.18
CA ILE A 49 14.33 8.85 -9.32
C ILE A 49 15.05 10.16 -9.04
N ASP A 50 16.15 10.07 -8.32
CA ASP A 50 17.09 11.17 -8.15
C ASP A 50 18.10 11.13 -9.31
N PRO A 51 18.05 12.10 -10.24
CA PRO A 51 18.95 12.10 -11.40
C PRO A 51 20.39 12.43 -11.03
N GLU A 52 20.64 13.04 -9.86
CA GLU A 52 22.01 13.37 -9.41
C GLU A 52 22.73 12.15 -8.83
N THR A 53 21.99 11.27 -8.16
CA THR A 53 22.58 10.11 -7.45
C THR A 53 22.25 8.77 -8.09
N GLY A 54 21.26 8.70 -8.97
CA GLY A 54 20.78 7.46 -9.56
C GLY A 54 19.97 6.61 -8.59
N ILE A 55 19.44 7.20 -7.49
CA ILE A 55 18.63 6.46 -6.50
C ILE A 55 17.16 6.51 -6.89
N LEU A 56 16.52 5.34 -6.96
CA LEU A 56 15.09 5.17 -7.21
C LEU A 56 14.36 4.93 -5.88
N TYR A 57 13.29 5.70 -5.62
CA TYR A 57 12.44 5.56 -4.44
C TYR A 57 11.11 4.94 -4.84
N VAL A 58 10.86 3.72 -4.35
CA VAL A 58 9.71 2.90 -4.77
C VAL A 58 8.73 2.73 -3.60
N PRO A 59 7.58 3.40 -3.62
CA PRO A 59 6.49 3.03 -2.74
C PRO A 59 5.89 1.69 -3.17
N SER A 60 5.67 0.79 -2.22
CA SER A 60 5.11 -0.51 -2.52
C SER A 60 4.32 -1.05 -1.32
N ARG A 61 3.52 -2.09 -1.59
CA ARG A 61 2.66 -2.71 -0.57
C ARG A 61 2.70 -4.23 -0.60
N THR A 62 2.51 -4.83 0.56
CA THR A 62 2.24 -6.25 0.74
C THR A 62 0.78 -6.41 1.12
N GLN A 63 -0.04 -6.80 0.15
CA GLN A 63 -1.47 -6.97 0.35
C GLN A 63 -1.94 -8.28 -0.28
N LEU A 64 -2.49 -9.16 0.55
CA LEU A 64 -3.20 -10.33 0.06
C LEU A 64 -4.54 -9.93 -0.55
N GLN A 65 -4.93 -10.63 -1.59
CA GLN A 65 -6.25 -10.54 -2.18
C GLN A 65 -6.86 -11.92 -2.35
N MET A 66 -8.16 -12.01 -2.12
CA MET A 66 -8.96 -13.15 -2.50
C MET A 66 -9.52 -12.93 -3.91
N LEU A 67 -9.17 -13.81 -4.83
CA LEU A 67 -9.71 -13.85 -6.18
C LEU A 67 -10.65 -15.04 -6.28
N THR A 68 -11.91 -14.78 -6.62
CA THR A 68 -12.95 -15.81 -6.76
C THR A 68 -13.71 -15.63 -8.05
N LEU A 69 -14.27 -16.70 -8.55
CA LEU A 69 -15.20 -16.71 -9.67
C LEU A 69 -16.59 -17.12 -9.19
N ALA A 70 -17.61 -16.59 -9.86
CA ALA A 70 -18.99 -17.00 -9.68
C ALA A 70 -19.64 -17.22 -11.04
N LYS A 71 -20.56 -18.19 -11.12
CA LYS A 71 -21.44 -18.35 -12.27
C LYS A 71 -22.44 -17.22 -12.29
N ASN A 72 -22.72 -16.70 -13.46
CA ASN A 72 -23.72 -15.66 -13.67
C ASN A 72 -24.77 -16.16 -14.68
N PRO A 73 -25.83 -16.82 -14.20
CA PRO A 73 -26.85 -17.40 -15.08
C PRO A 73 -27.69 -16.35 -15.85
N ASP A 74 -27.69 -15.10 -15.34
CA ASP A 74 -28.48 -14.01 -15.94
C ASP A 74 -27.65 -13.15 -16.92
N SER A 75 -26.48 -13.62 -17.32
CA SER A 75 -25.59 -12.91 -18.25
C SER A 75 -25.07 -13.84 -19.33
N ASP A 76 -24.76 -13.27 -20.49
CA ASP A 76 -24.02 -13.95 -21.57
C ASP A 76 -22.55 -14.23 -21.22
N ILE A 77 -22.07 -13.65 -20.13
CA ILE A 77 -20.76 -13.94 -19.53
C ILE A 77 -20.92 -15.11 -18.54
N ALA A 78 -20.38 -16.26 -18.89
CA ALA A 78 -20.53 -17.49 -18.10
C ALA A 78 -19.95 -17.38 -16.67
N LEU A 79 -18.87 -16.62 -16.50
CA LEU A 79 -18.18 -16.43 -15.22
C LEU A 79 -17.92 -14.94 -14.97
N SER A 80 -18.16 -14.50 -13.75
CA SER A 80 -17.85 -13.15 -13.28
C SER A 80 -16.97 -13.23 -12.01
N GLN A 81 -16.50 -12.08 -11.53
CA GLN A 81 -15.85 -12.02 -10.23
C GLN A 81 -16.85 -12.45 -9.15
N GLY A 82 -16.43 -13.38 -8.31
CA GLY A 82 -17.18 -13.78 -7.11
C GLY A 82 -16.95 -12.82 -5.95
N PHE A 83 -17.92 -12.77 -5.05
CA PHE A 83 -17.89 -11.94 -3.83
C PHE A 83 -18.17 -12.78 -2.59
N GLY A 84 -18.02 -12.16 -1.41
CA GLY A 84 -18.37 -12.78 -0.13
C GLY A 84 -17.26 -13.62 0.51
N VAL A 85 -16.23 -14.02 -0.22
CA VAL A 85 -15.08 -14.71 0.37
C VAL A 85 -14.01 -13.69 0.77
N ARG A 86 -13.68 -13.68 2.05
CA ARG A 86 -12.70 -12.73 2.61
C ARG A 86 -11.32 -13.34 2.72
N VAL A 87 -10.29 -12.51 2.65
CA VAL A 87 -8.92 -12.89 3.01
C VAL A 87 -8.92 -13.36 4.47
N PRO A 88 -8.41 -14.57 4.76
CA PRO A 88 -8.36 -15.07 6.12
C PRO A 88 -7.41 -14.23 6.99
N ARG A 89 -7.74 -14.14 8.27
CA ARG A 89 -6.95 -13.47 9.30
C ARG A 89 -6.76 -14.41 10.50
N ILE A 90 -5.67 -14.22 11.22
CA ILE A 90 -5.43 -14.95 12.46
C ILE A 90 -5.85 -14.04 13.62
N GLN A 91 -7.01 -14.31 14.21
CA GLN A 91 -7.56 -13.51 15.31
C GLN A 91 -7.59 -11.99 15.01
N GLY A 92 -7.82 -11.60 13.76
CA GLY A 92 -7.82 -10.20 13.34
C GLY A 92 -6.52 -9.70 12.72
N LEU A 93 -5.40 -10.40 12.90
CA LEU A 93 -4.12 -10.05 12.31
C LEU A 93 -3.97 -10.61 10.89
N GLU A 94 -3.18 -9.93 10.08
CA GLU A 94 -2.83 -10.39 8.73
C GLU A 94 -2.00 -11.67 8.79
N ILE A 95 -2.19 -12.58 7.82
CA ILE A 95 -1.42 -13.83 7.74
C ILE A 95 -0.04 -13.67 7.08
N VAL A 96 0.23 -12.51 6.52
CA VAL A 96 1.53 -12.12 5.95
C VAL A 96 2.29 -11.23 6.91
N LYS A 97 3.62 -11.24 6.79
CA LYS A 97 4.48 -10.39 7.63
C LYS A 97 4.49 -8.94 7.15
N PRO A 98 4.60 -7.95 8.06
CA PRO A 98 4.87 -6.57 7.71
C PRO A 98 6.31 -6.39 7.14
N PRO A 99 6.65 -5.23 6.56
CA PRO A 99 5.79 -4.05 6.44
C PRO A 99 4.72 -4.22 5.33
N TYR A 100 3.50 -3.74 5.62
CA TYR A 100 2.37 -3.81 4.69
C TYR A 100 2.41 -2.70 3.65
N GLY A 101 2.84 -1.51 4.04
CA GLY A 101 3.21 -0.40 3.15
C GLY A 101 4.66 -0.03 3.41
N ARG A 102 5.43 0.26 2.37
CA ARG A 102 6.85 0.58 2.51
C ARG A 102 7.34 1.48 1.40
N ILE A 103 8.47 2.12 1.65
CA ILE A 103 9.27 2.83 0.67
C ILE A 103 10.64 2.20 0.66
N THR A 104 11.14 1.86 -0.52
CA THR A 104 12.47 1.29 -0.71
C THR A 104 13.29 2.24 -1.58
N ALA A 105 14.49 2.61 -1.11
CA ALA A 105 15.50 3.31 -1.91
C ALA A 105 16.43 2.28 -2.53
N ILE A 106 16.56 2.35 -3.85
CA ILE A 106 17.35 1.41 -4.66
C ILE A 106 18.41 2.19 -5.42
N ASP A 107 19.66 1.84 -5.26
CA ASP A 107 20.74 2.34 -6.11
C ASP A 107 20.65 1.68 -7.50
N MET A 108 20.33 2.47 -8.51
CA MET A 108 20.18 1.97 -9.88
C MET A 108 21.52 1.60 -10.55
N ASN A 109 22.65 2.00 -9.97
CA ASN A 109 23.96 1.63 -10.47
C ASN A 109 24.38 0.22 -10.03
N SER A 110 24.00 -0.17 -8.80
CA SER A 110 24.34 -1.48 -8.21
C SER A 110 23.16 -2.44 -8.14
N GLY A 111 21.93 -1.94 -8.14
CA GLY A 111 20.71 -2.70 -7.87
C GLY A 111 20.47 -2.98 -6.39
N GLU A 112 21.29 -2.42 -5.50
CA GLU A 112 21.19 -2.66 -4.07
C GLU A 112 20.11 -1.82 -3.40
N HIS A 113 19.45 -2.38 -2.37
CA HIS A 113 18.58 -1.63 -1.50
C HIS A 113 19.40 -0.86 -0.46
N LEU A 114 19.37 0.48 -0.54
CA LEU A 114 20.10 1.34 0.40
C LEU A 114 19.40 1.41 1.75
N TRP A 115 18.08 1.55 1.72
CA TRP A 115 17.22 1.52 2.91
C TRP A 115 15.79 1.16 2.52
N MET A 116 15.04 0.67 3.51
CA MET A 116 13.62 0.40 3.40
C MET A 116 12.94 0.81 4.72
N ILE A 117 11.87 1.58 4.62
CA ILE A 117 11.07 2.04 5.76
C ILE A 117 9.60 1.67 5.56
N ALA A 118 8.89 1.52 6.66
CA ALA A 118 7.44 1.40 6.62
C ALA A 118 6.80 2.73 6.14
N ASN A 119 5.80 2.65 5.27
CA ASN A 119 4.97 3.80 4.94
C ASN A 119 3.74 3.81 5.84
N ALA A 120 3.67 4.76 6.72
CA ALA A 120 2.78 4.88 7.86
C ALA A 120 3.24 4.13 9.14
N ALA A 121 2.76 4.60 10.27
CA ALA A 121 2.89 3.92 11.55
C ALA A 121 2.03 2.63 11.58
N THR A 122 2.17 1.87 12.65
CA THR A 122 1.33 0.70 12.90
C THR A 122 -0.11 1.14 13.20
N PRO A 123 -1.13 0.64 12.48
CA PRO A 123 -2.53 0.91 12.80
C PRO A 123 -2.89 0.49 14.24
N GLU A 124 -3.75 1.28 14.88
CA GLU A 124 -4.16 1.02 16.29
C GLU A 124 -4.73 -0.38 16.50
N ARG A 125 -5.48 -0.91 15.55
CA ARG A 125 -6.02 -2.29 15.62
C ARG A 125 -4.93 -3.36 15.71
N ILE A 126 -3.72 -3.05 15.26
CA ILE A 126 -2.54 -3.94 15.34
C ILE A 126 -1.73 -3.57 16.58
N ALA A 127 -1.43 -2.30 16.80
CA ALA A 127 -0.64 -1.84 17.93
C ALA A 127 -1.26 -2.24 19.28
N ASN A 128 -2.59 -2.16 19.39
CA ASN A 128 -3.34 -2.51 20.60
C ASN A 128 -3.89 -3.95 20.59
N HIS A 129 -3.34 -4.83 19.74
CA HIS A 129 -3.86 -6.18 19.63
C HIS A 129 -3.40 -7.05 20.83
N PRO A 130 -4.32 -7.76 21.54
CA PRO A 130 -3.99 -8.51 22.76
C PRO A 130 -2.87 -9.53 22.61
N LEU A 131 -2.74 -10.16 21.42
CA LEU A 131 -1.65 -11.11 21.14
C LEU A 131 -0.28 -10.46 20.96
N LEU A 132 -0.22 -9.15 20.85
CA LEU A 132 1.01 -8.37 20.68
C LEU A 132 1.35 -7.56 21.93
N GLU A 133 0.57 -7.71 23.00
CA GLU A 133 0.85 -7.04 24.27
C GLU A 133 2.24 -7.40 24.81
N GLY A 134 3.02 -6.38 25.13
CA GLY A 134 4.40 -6.54 25.61
C GLY A 134 5.42 -6.92 24.54
N ILE A 135 5.02 -7.01 23.27
CA ILE A 135 5.93 -7.23 22.15
C ILE A 135 6.26 -5.90 21.48
N ASP A 136 7.54 -5.55 21.43
CA ASP A 136 7.99 -4.40 20.64
C ASP A 136 7.98 -4.79 19.16
N ILE A 137 7.07 -4.18 18.40
CA ILE A 137 6.96 -4.38 16.97
C ILE A 137 7.38 -3.11 16.22
N PRO A 138 8.21 -3.22 15.17
CA PRO A 138 8.53 -2.07 14.33
C PRO A 138 7.28 -1.60 13.59
N ASP A 139 7.31 -0.38 13.07
CA ASP A 139 6.23 0.14 12.24
C ASP A 139 5.86 -0.84 11.12
N THR A 140 4.56 -1.16 11.05
CA THR A 140 4.05 -2.12 10.08
C THR A 140 3.72 -1.48 8.75
N GLY A 141 3.56 -0.17 8.71
CA GLY A 141 3.02 0.54 7.57
C GLY A 141 1.58 0.14 7.25
N VAL A 142 1.01 0.81 6.26
CA VAL A 142 -0.35 0.58 5.77
C VAL A 142 -0.30 0.27 4.27
N PRO A 143 -0.98 -0.77 3.77
CA PRO A 143 -0.88 -1.20 2.38
C PRO A 143 -1.68 -0.29 1.44
N THR A 144 -1.26 0.95 1.32
CA THR A 144 -1.91 2.01 0.53
C THR A 144 -1.25 2.23 -0.82
N ARG A 145 -1.92 2.99 -1.65
CA ARG A 145 -1.44 3.51 -2.92
C ARG A 145 -0.92 4.92 -2.69
N SER A 146 0.38 5.07 -2.66
CA SER A 146 1.06 6.32 -2.28
C SER A 146 1.84 6.89 -3.46
N GLY A 147 1.62 8.17 -3.75
CA GLY A 147 2.45 8.91 -4.68
C GLY A 147 3.58 9.62 -3.96
N THR A 148 4.71 9.79 -4.64
CA THR A 148 5.91 10.43 -4.10
C THR A 148 6.28 11.68 -4.89
N LEU A 149 6.94 12.62 -4.22
CA LEU A 149 7.60 13.79 -4.83
C LEU A 149 9.01 13.90 -4.27
N LEU A 150 9.99 13.95 -5.16
CA LEU A 150 11.38 14.16 -4.78
C LEU A 150 11.79 15.61 -4.99
N THR A 151 12.48 16.16 -4.02
CA THR A 151 13.18 17.45 -4.09
C THR A 151 14.69 17.26 -3.92
N LYS A 152 15.43 18.34 -3.89
CA LYS A 152 16.90 18.27 -3.74
C LYS A 152 17.34 17.52 -2.48
N THR A 153 16.60 17.64 -1.38
CA THR A 153 16.98 17.08 -0.07
C THR A 153 15.95 16.13 0.53
N LEU A 154 14.69 16.25 0.15
CA LEU A 154 13.56 15.56 0.78
C LEU A 154 12.80 14.69 -0.23
N LEU A 155 12.32 13.58 0.26
CA LEU A 155 11.28 12.77 -0.36
C LEU A 155 9.97 13.02 0.37
N PHE A 156 8.96 13.52 -0.34
CA PHE A 156 7.59 13.64 0.17
C PHE A 156 6.78 12.42 -0.21
N VAL A 157 6.06 11.86 0.74
CA VAL A 157 5.18 10.70 0.54
C VAL A 157 3.98 10.81 1.47
N SER A 158 2.80 10.54 0.96
CA SER A 158 1.61 10.42 1.81
C SER A 158 1.36 8.98 2.23
N GLU A 159 0.45 8.80 3.19
CA GLU A 159 -0.09 7.47 3.47
C GLU A 159 -0.96 6.94 2.33
N GLY A 160 -1.37 7.81 1.38
CA GLY A 160 -2.17 7.43 0.21
C GLY A 160 -3.61 7.04 0.57
N ASN A 161 -4.20 6.20 -0.27
CA ASN A 161 -5.57 5.71 -0.11
C ASN A 161 -5.65 4.19 -0.32
N GLY A 162 -6.85 3.62 -0.22
CA GLY A 162 -7.13 2.21 -0.55
C GLY A 162 -7.36 1.30 0.66
N THR A 163 -7.30 1.83 1.89
CA THR A 163 -7.65 1.11 3.12
C THR A 163 -8.22 2.05 4.17
N ALA A 164 -9.05 1.52 5.06
CA ALA A 164 -9.61 2.27 6.20
C ALA A 164 -8.55 2.68 7.24
N ASP A 165 -7.39 2.02 7.24
CA ASP A 165 -6.30 2.35 8.15
C ASP A 165 -5.45 3.54 7.66
N ALA A 166 -5.65 4.03 6.42
CA ALA A 166 -4.92 5.16 5.88
C ALA A 166 -5.36 6.47 6.54
N ARG A 167 -4.38 7.22 7.01
CA ARG A 167 -4.60 8.56 7.57
C ARG A 167 -4.26 9.62 6.52
N PRO A 168 -4.93 10.78 6.55
CA PRO A 168 -4.60 11.88 5.66
C PRO A 168 -3.31 12.60 6.11
N MET A 169 -2.17 11.93 5.95
CA MET A 169 -0.85 12.45 6.35
C MET A 169 0.10 12.51 5.16
N MET A 170 0.89 13.57 5.11
CA MET A 170 2.04 13.72 4.22
C MET A 170 3.30 13.76 5.07
N ARG A 171 4.31 12.99 4.69
CA ARG A 171 5.63 12.92 5.34
C ARG A 171 6.70 13.53 4.47
N ALA A 172 7.59 14.28 5.10
CA ALA A 172 8.86 14.70 4.55
C ALA A 172 9.96 13.80 5.12
N ILE A 173 10.68 13.10 4.27
CA ILE A 173 11.69 12.10 4.61
C ILE A 173 13.04 12.55 4.06
N ASN A 174 14.09 12.40 4.85
CA ASN A 174 15.45 12.56 4.36
C ASN A 174 15.72 11.49 3.29
N LYS A 175 15.93 11.92 2.05
CA LYS A 175 16.08 11.01 0.91
C LYS A 175 17.29 10.07 1.02
N GLN A 176 18.33 10.46 1.74
CA GLN A 176 19.55 9.66 1.88
C GLN A 176 19.43 8.56 2.94
N THR A 177 18.69 8.82 4.02
CA THR A 177 18.67 7.94 5.19
C THR A 177 17.33 7.26 5.45
N GLY A 178 16.24 7.72 4.81
CA GLY A 178 14.89 7.28 5.12
C GLY A 178 14.32 7.86 6.42
N ALA A 179 15.06 8.72 7.12
CA ALA A 179 14.61 9.29 8.39
C ALA A 179 13.45 10.28 8.20
N LEU A 180 12.43 10.15 9.03
CA LEU A 180 11.31 11.10 9.07
C LEU A 180 11.81 12.47 9.57
N ILE A 181 11.52 13.53 8.83
CA ILE A 181 11.86 14.91 9.16
C ILE A 181 10.65 15.67 9.69
N ALA A 182 9.50 15.53 9.01
CA ALA A 182 8.26 16.21 9.39
C ALA A 182 7.03 15.47 8.86
N GLU A 183 5.90 15.72 9.49
CA GLU A 183 4.59 15.28 9.05
C GLU A 183 3.63 16.45 8.95
N ILE A 184 2.75 16.43 7.96
CA ILE A 184 1.68 17.41 7.74
C ILE A 184 0.38 16.64 7.64
N GLN A 185 -0.61 17.04 8.43
CA GLN A 185 -1.96 16.53 8.27
C GLN A 185 -2.63 17.15 7.05
N LEU A 186 -3.20 16.31 6.20
CA LEU A 186 -3.96 16.70 5.03
C LEU A 186 -5.47 16.77 5.39
N PRO A 187 -6.28 17.57 4.65
CA PRO A 187 -7.72 17.61 4.88
C PRO A 187 -8.44 16.32 4.47
N ALA A 188 -7.87 15.55 3.53
CA ALA A 188 -8.33 14.23 3.13
C ALA A 188 -7.15 13.40 2.57
N ASN A 189 -7.37 12.12 2.30
CA ASN A 189 -6.33 11.26 1.75
C ASN A 189 -5.89 11.71 0.34
N GLN A 190 -4.63 11.53 0.03
CA GLN A 190 -4.08 11.80 -1.30
C GLN A 190 -4.76 10.90 -2.34
N ILE A 191 -5.19 11.50 -3.45
CA ILE A 191 -5.79 10.79 -4.61
C ILE A 191 -5.05 11.04 -5.93
N GLY A 192 -4.08 11.95 -5.95
CA GLY A 192 -3.22 12.26 -7.10
C GLY A 192 -1.76 12.35 -6.69
N LEU A 193 -0.86 12.53 -7.65
CA LEU A 193 0.56 12.70 -7.35
C LEU A 193 0.82 14.09 -6.79
N PRO A 194 1.69 14.23 -5.77
CA PRO A 194 2.14 15.53 -5.30
C PRO A 194 3.10 16.16 -6.33
N PHE A 195 3.08 17.46 -6.40
CA PHE A 195 3.99 18.24 -7.24
C PHE A 195 4.40 19.52 -6.53
N THR A 196 5.46 20.16 -7.02
CA THR A 196 5.93 21.45 -6.49
C THR A 196 5.99 22.48 -7.61
N TYR A 197 5.74 23.73 -7.25
CA TYR A 197 5.87 24.88 -8.14
C TYR A 197 6.36 26.09 -7.35
N GLU A 198 6.86 27.07 -8.06
CA GLU A 198 7.22 28.35 -7.50
C GLU A 198 6.28 29.46 -7.99
N HIS A 199 5.86 30.32 -7.10
CA HIS A 199 5.10 31.52 -7.41
C HIS A 199 5.55 32.69 -6.52
N ALA A 200 5.86 33.83 -7.13
CA ALA A 200 6.31 35.03 -6.43
C ALA A 200 7.49 34.81 -5.47
N GLY A 201 8.46 33.97 -5.86
CA GLY A 201 9.64 33.64 -5.06
C GLY A 201 9.37 32.70 -3.88
N LYS A 202 8.19 32.08 -3.80
CA LYS A 202 7.84 31.08 -2.79
C LYS A 202 7.61 29.74 -3.46
N GLN A 203 8.18 28.69 -2.86
CA GLN A 203 7.91 27.32 -3.26
C GLN A 203 6.64 26.79 -2.59
N TYR A 204 5.85 26.08 -3.35
CA TYR A 204 4.62 25.43 -2.91
C TYR A 204 4.72 23.91 -3.15
N LEU A 205 4.20 23.14 -2.20
CA LEU A 205 3.90 21.72 -2.35
C LEU A 205 2.39 21.60 -2.58
N ALA A 206 1.98 20.99 -3.67
CA ALA A 206 0.57 20.83 -4.02
C ALA A 206 0.23 19.37 -4.34
N LEU A 207 -1.00 18.97 -4.02
CA LEU A 207 -1.50 17.63 -4.29
C LEU A 207 -3.02 17.61 -4.31
N PHE A 208 -3.57 16.62 -4.99
CA PHE A 208 -5.00 16.33 -4.93
C PHE A 208 -5.32 15.45 -3.73
N VAL A 209 -6.34 15.84 -2.98
CA VAL A 209 -6.88 15.11 -1.85
C VAL A 209 -8.35 14.83 -2.05
N GLY A 210 -8.88 13.79 -1.40
CA GLY A 210 -10.29 13.41 -1.50
C GLY A 210 -10.51 11.94 -1.16
N GLY A 211 -11.65 11.40 -1.55
CA GLY A 211 -12.00 10.00 -1.35
C GLY A 211 -13.39 9.82 -0.74
N SER A 212 -13.66 8.64 -0.19
CA SER A 212 -14.98 8.33 0.37
C SER A 212 -15.34 9.31 1.50
N GLY A 213 -16.41 10.08 1.28
CA GLY A 213 -16.90 11.07 2.25
C GLY A 213 -16.24 12.45 2.18
N SER A 214 -15.26 12.65 1.29
CA SER A 214 -14.59 13.94 1.10
C SER A 214 -14.59 14.33 -0.38
N PRO A 215 -14.93 15.58 -0.73
CA PRO A 215 -14.82 16.06 -2.11
C PRO A 215 -13.36 16.03 -2.58
N ALA A 216 -13.17 15.97 -3.89
CA ALA A 216 -11.85 16.12 -4.47
C ALA A 216 -11.42 17.58 -4.46
N GLU A 217 -10.27 17.88 -3.88
CA GLU A 217 -9.72 19.22 -3.75
C GLU A 217 -8.24 19.23 -4.16
N LEU A 218 -7.79 20.36 -4.72
CA LEU A 218 -6.38 20.66 -4.87
C LEU A 218 -5.95 21.53 -3.69
N VAL A 219 -5.03 21.01 -2.88
CA VAL A 219 -4.47 21.75 -1.75
C VAL A 219 -3.02 22.12 -2.03
N ALA A 220 -2.61 23.31 -1.56
CA ALA A 220 -1.24 23.79 -1.69
C ALA A 220 -0.73 24.32 -0.36
N TYR A 221 0.49 23.92 -0.01
CA TYR A 221 1.20 24.34 1.19
C TYR A 221 2.40 25.18 0.76
N ALA A 222 2.50 26.40 1.27
CA ALA A 222 3.68 27.25 1.07
C ALA A 222 4.77 26.83 2.06
N LEU A 223 6.00 26.78 1.59
CA LEU A 223 7.15 26.74 2.51
C LEU A 223 7.26 28.11 3.23
N PRO A 224 7.67 28.12 4.50
CA PRO A 224 7.82 29.35 5.28
C PRO A 224 8.83 30.30 4.67
#